data_a94e8dbad99e05abee55f5c49d50f905
#
_entry.id   a94e8dbad99e05abee55f5c49d50f905
#
_cell.length_a   1.000
_cell.length_b   1.000
_cell.length_c   1.000
_cell.angle_alpha   90.00
_cell.angle_beta   90.00
_cell.angle_gamma   90.00
#
_symmetry.space_group_name_H-M   'P 1'
#
loop_
_entity.id
_entity.type
_entity.pdbx_description
1 polymer ?
#
loop_
_entity_poly.entity_id
_entity_poly.type
_entity_poly.pdbx_seq_one_letter_code
_entity_poly.pdbx_strand_id
1 'polypeptide(L)'
;MAVLVTGGAGYIGSHTVVELIEANRDVIIIDNFSNSKPEVLNRIEKITGKRPKLYACDLLDLEATRKVFAENEIDSVIHFAGLKAVGESCAQPLRYYSHNFDATFNLLRAMIEFGVGTIVFSSSATVYGSPKTVPIREDFPLSTTNPYGETKLVIERMLKDICDAGELKSVSILRYFNPIGAHESGLIGEDPKGIPNNLLPYISQTAIGKLEKLDVFGNDYPTHDGTGVRDYIHVVDLAQAHLAALDRAMAVTGTEYYNVGTGVGYSVLDIVKAFEAASGKKVPYVIDPRRPGDIAECYADPTLAREKLGWSAKYGIERMCKDADRWQSMNPNGYID
;
A
#
# COMPACT_ATOMS: atom_id res chain seq x y z
N MET A 1 -4.43 8.83 23.49
CA MET A 1 -3.97 7.53 22.96
C MET A 1 -3.70 7.71 21.46
N ALA A 2 -2.65 7.11 20.95
CA ALA A 2 -2.16 7.39 19.61
C ALA A 2 -2.19 6.13 18.72
N VAL A 3 -2.35 6.33 17.42
CA VAL A 3 -2.19 5.29 16.39
C VAL A 3 -0.72 5.21 16.00
N LEU A 4 -0.11 4.03 16.13
CA LEU A 4 1.24 3.79 15.62
C LEU A 4 1.16 3.36 14.15
N VAL A 5 1.85 4.09 13.28
CA VAL A 5 1.94 3.78 11.84
C VAL A 5 3.37 3.37 11.52
N THR A 6 3.58 2.09 11.25
CA THR A 6 4.90 1.60 10.81
C THR A 6 5.03 1.75 9.31
N GLY A 7 6.18 2.21 8.82
CA GLY A 7 6.35 2.61 7.41
C GLY A 7 5.57 3.88 7.07
N GLY A 8 5.31 4.74 8.07
CA GLY A 8 4.46 5.90 7.94
C GLY A 8 5.03 7.04 7.08
N ALA A 9 6.32 7.02 6.76
CA ALA A 9 6.93 7.94 5.80
C ALA A 9 6.94 7.40 4.36
N GLY A 10 6.49 6.17 4.13
CA GLY A 10 6.33 5.57 2.80
C GLY A 10 5.14 6.14 2.02
N TYR A 11 4.96 5.71 0.77
CA TYR A 11 3.90 6.20 -0.11
C TYR A 11 2.50 6.07 0.50
N ILE A 12 2.04 4.86 0.82
CA ILE A 12 0.70 4.62 1.39
C ILE A 12 0.64 5.14 2.82
N GLY A 13 1.71 4.90 3.61
CA GLY A 13 1.79 5.32 5.01
C GLY A 13 1.63 6.82 5.19
N SER A 14 2.30 7.64 4.38
CA SER A 14 2.22 9.11 4.47
C SER A 14 0.81 9.66 4.19
N HIS A 15 0.11 9.09 3.19
CA HIS A 15 -1.28 9.45 2.91
C HIS A 15 -2.21 9.02 4.05
N THR A 16 -1.98 7.83 4.63
CA THR A 16 -2.75 7.36 5.80
C THR A 16 -2.49 8.24 7.03
N VAL A 17 -1.26 8.69 7.24
CA VAL A 17 -0.92 9.64 8.32
C VAL A 17 -1.65 10.97 8.13
N VAL A 18 -1.74 11.50 6.92
CA VAL A 18 -2.53 12.72 6.64
C VAL A 18 -3.98 12.52 7.00
N GLU A 19 -4.63 11.46 6.51
CA GLU A 19 -6.04 11.17 6.80
C GLU A 19 -6.30 10.96 8.31
N LEU A 20 -5.40 10.29 9.03
CA LEU A 20 -5.49 10.12 10.48
C LEU A 20 -5.44 11.47 11.21
N ILE A 21 -4.50 12.35 10.85
CA ILE A 21 -4.36 13.67 11.47
C ILE A 21 -5.58 14.54 11.19
N GLU A 22 -6.10 14.52 9.95
CA GLU A 22 -7.32 15.25 9.56
C GLU A 22 -8.57 14.70 10.29
N ALA A 23 -8.59 13.41 10.62
CA ALA A 23 -9.58 12.79 11.48
C ALA A 23 -9.35 13.05 12.99
N ASN A 24 -8.43 13.97 13.35
CA ASN A 24 -8.05 14.32 14.72
C ASN A 24 -7.51 13.15 15.55
N ARG A 25 -6.83 12.19 14.92
CA ARG A 25 -6.10 11.13 15.62
C ARG A 25 -4.66 11.60 15.92
N ASP A 26 -4.16 11.25 17.10
CA ASP A 26 -2.74 11.39 17.40
C ASP A 26 -1.98 10.27 16.69
N VAL A 27 -0.88 10.61 16.01
CA VAL A 27 -0.13 9.68 15.18
C VAL A 27 1.33 9.65 15.58
N ILE A 28 1.86 8.42 15.69
CA ILE A 28 3.27 8.14 15.88
C ILE A 28 3.75 7.31 14.67
N ILE A 29 4.90 7.66 14.13
CA ILE A 29 5.50 6.97 12.99
C ILE A 29 6.75 6.22 13.44
N ILE A 30 6.89 4.96 12.99
CA ILE A 30 8.17 4.26 12.88
C ILE A 30 8.52 4.12 11.41
N ASP A 31 9.72 4.60 11.02
CA ASP A 31 10.25 4.43 9.67
C ASP A 31 11.79 4.42 9.70
N ASN A 32 12.42 3.52 8.97
CA ASN A 32 13.88 3.43 8.87
C ASN A 32 14.44 4.19 7.65
N PHE A 33 13.58 4.81 6.87
CA PHE A 33 13.91 5.54 5.63
C PHE A 33 14.64 4.72 4.56
N SER A 34 14.53 3.39 4.61
CA SER A 34 15.12 2.52 3.59
C SER A 34 14.53 2.78 2.20
N ASN A 35 13.23 3.10 2.12
CA ASN A 35 12.51 3.40 0.88
C ASN A 35 11.58 4.63 0.99
N SER A 36 11.91 5.56 1.87
CA SER A 36 11.22 6.82 2.11
C SER A 36 12.23 7.93 2.36
N LYS A 37 11.77 9.16 2.60
CA LYS A 37 12.63 10.30 2.89
C LYS A 37 12.06 11.15 4.04
N PRO A 38 12.91 11.74 4.91
CA PRO A 38 12.48 12.60 6.01
C PRO A 38 11.64 13.82 5.59
N GLU A 39 11.87 14.36 4.38
CA GLU A 39 11.11 15.49 3.82
C GLU A 39 9.60 15.23 3.79
N VAL A 40 9.16 13.96 3.75
CA VAL A 40 7.75 13.59 3.82
C VAL A 40 7.06 14.19 5.05
N LEU A 41 7.74 14.24 6.20
CA LEU A 41 7.16 14.79 7.43
C LEU A 41 6.93 16.30 7.32
N ASN A 42 7.84 17.04 6.68
CA ASN A 42 7.66 18.45 6.40
C ASN A 42 6.45 18.70 5.50
N ARG A 43 6.23 17.78 4.53
CA ARG A 43 5.09 17.87 3.62
C ARG A 43 3.77 17.52 4.32
N ILE A 44 3.76 16.51 5.20
CA ILE A 44 2.60 16.19 6.04
C ILE A 44 2.23 17.39 6.91
N GLU A 45 3.21 18.02 7.56
CA GLU A 45 3.00 19.21 8.37
C GLU A 45 2.43 20.39 7.57
N LYS A 46 2.90 20.60 6.33
CA LYS A 46 2.36 21.64 5.43
C LYS A 46 0.90 21.37 5.02
N ILE A 47 0.51 20.11 4.88
CA ILE A 47 -0.86 19.73 4.51
C ILE A 47 -1.79 19.89 5.72
N THR A 48 -1.40 19.32 6.86
CA THR A 48 -2.29 19.12 8.02
C THR A 48 -2.16 20.19 9.11
N GLY A 49 -1.09 21.01 9.06
CA GLY A 49 -0.73 21.92 10.14
C GLY A 49 -0.17 21.25 11.40
N LYS A 50 -0.03 19.92 11.40
CA LYS A 50 0.48 19.13 12.52
C LYS A 50 1.64 18.24 12.06
N ARG A 51 2.73 18.23 12.85
CA ARG A 51 3.86 17.34 12.61
C ARG A 51 3.70 16.06 13.44
N PRO A 52 3.59 14.87 12.82
CA PRO A 52 3.51 13.62 13.58
C PRO A 52 4.83 13.34 14.31
N LYS A 53 4.76 12.66 15.47
CA LYS A 53 5.94 12.18 16.18
C LYS A 53 6.59 11.06 15.38
N LEU A 54 7.90 11.16 15.15
CA LEU A 54 8.66 10.16 14.40
C LEU A 54 9.71 9.49 15.26
N TYR A 55 9.82 8.18 15.11
CA TYR A 55 10.96 7.39 15.53
C TYR A 55 11.65 6.83 14.29
N ALA A 56 12.86 7.37 14.01
CA ALA A 56 13.72 6.90 12.91
C ALA A 56 14.44 5.63 13.36
N CYS A 57 13.74 4.50 13.38
CA CYS A 57 14.29 3.21 13.77
C CYS A 57 13.79 2.08 12.88
N ASP A 58 14.51 0.96 12.91
CA ASP A 58 14.17 -0.25 12.18
C ASP A 58 13.40 -1.21 13.09
N LEU A 59 12.30 -1.77 12.60
CA LEU A 59 11.55 -2.82 13.31
C LEU A 59 12.35 -4.11 13.51
N LEU A 60 13.45 -4.29 12.79
CA LEU A 60 14.40 -5.39 13.05
C LEU A 60 15.11 -5.23 14.39
N ASP A 61 15.14 -4.02 14.94
CA ASP A 61 15.64 -3.72 16.30
C ASP A 61 14.46 -3.79 17.30
N LEU A 62 14.38 -4.90 18.03
CA LEU A 62 13.34 -5.12 19.03
C LEU A 62 13.41 -4.09 20.17
N GLU A 63 14.59 -3.74 20.65
CA GLU A 63 14.74 -2.80 21.78
C GLU A 63 14.36 -1.38 21.36
N ALA A 64 14.72 -0.94 20.15
CA ALA A 64 14.26 0.32 19.61
C ALA A 64 12.72 0.33 19.44
N THR A 65 12.13 -0.79 18.98
CA THR A 65 10.67 -0.95 18.86
C THR A 65 9.99 -0.87 20.24
N ARG A 66 10.47 -1.60 21.24
CA ARG A 66 9.97 -1.56 22.62
C ARG A 66 10.01 -0.16 23.22
N LYS A 67 11.08 0.58 22.98
CA LYS A 67 11.23 1.96 23.44
C LYS A 67 10.10 2.86 22.92
N VAL A 68 9.66 2.67 21.66
CA VAL A 68 8.52 3.45 21.13
C VAL A 68 7.25 3.20 21.93
N PHE A 69 6.96 1.94 22.27
CA PHE A 69 5.79 1.61 23.07
C PHE A 69 5.92 2.09 24.51
N ALA A 70 7.09 2.00 25.11
CA ALA A 70 7.35 2.45 26.49
C ALA A 70 7.20 3.97 26.67
N GLU A 71 7.51 4.75 25.64
CA GLU A 71 7.49 6.22 25.69
C GLU A 71 6.15 6.84 25.24
N ASN A 72 5.17 6.01 24.82
CA ASN A 72 3.93 6.51 24.25
C ASN A 72 2.71 5.68 24.64
N GLU A 73 1.57 6.34 24.79
CA GLU A 73 0.27 5.69 24.98
C GLU A 73 -0.32 5.30 23.62
N ILE A 74 0.04 4.11 23.12
CA ILE A 74 -0.42 3.56 21.86
C ILE A 74 -1.65 2.69 22.11
N ASP A 75 -2.73 2.85 21.32
CA ASP A 75 -3.95 2.04 21.41
C ASP A 75 -4.12 1.08 20.24
N SER A 76 -3.48 1.38 19.13
CA SER A 76 -3.63 0.62 17.88
C SER A 76 -2.45 0.79 16.94
N VAL A 77 -2.32 -0.14 15.99
CA VAL A 77 -1.24 -0.16 15.02
C VAL A 77 -1.80 -0.27 13.61
N ILE A 78 -1.24 0.52 12.67
CA ILE A 78 -1.36 0.26 11.23
C ILE A 78 0.02 -0.14 10.71
N HIS A 79 0.12 -1.35 10.18
CA HIS A 79 1.39 -1.96 9.82
C HIS A 79 1.62 -1.99 8.31
N PHE A 80 2.40 -1.01 7.79
CA PHE A 80 2.83 -0.94 6.40
C PHE A 80 4.26 -1.42 6.18
N ALA A 81 5.13 -1.30 7.18
CA ALA A 81 6.56 -1.58 7.03
C ALA A 81 6.82 -2.99 6.49
N GLY A 82 7.66 -3.07 5.48
CA GLY A 82 8.06 -4.33 4.85
C GLY A 82 8.55 -4.13 3.42
N LEU A 83 9.37 -5.07 2.95
CA LEU A 83 9.81 -5.13 1.57
C LEU A 83 8.65 -5.54 0.66
N LYS A 84 8.48 -4.85 -0.51
CA LYS A 84 7.27 -4.99 -1.35
C LYS A 84 7.51 -5.29 -2.84
N ALA A 85 8.75 -5.30 -3.30
CA ALA A 85 9.05 -5.46 -4.73
C ALA A 85 9.02 -6.93 -5.15
N VAL A 86 8.04 -7.32 -5.98
CA VAL A 86 7.82 -8.70 -6.42
C VAL A 86 9.06 -9.28 -7.11
N GLY A 87 9.63 -8.55 -8.10
CA GLY A 87 10.81 -9.01 -8.82
C GLY A 87 12.04 -9.21 -7.92
N GLU A 88 12.29 -8.27 -6.99
CA GLU A 88 13.36 -8.40 -6.02
C GLU A 88 13.14 -9.59 -5.08
N SER A 89 11.89 -9.87 -4.70
CA SER A 89 11.58 -11.01 -3.84
C SER A 89 11.95 -12.35 -4.48
N CYS A 90 11.76 -12.47 -5.80
CA CYS A 90 12.18 -13.66 -6.53
C CYS A 90 13.69 -13.79 -6.62
N ALA A 91 14.42 -12.68 -6.73
CA ALA A 91 15.87 -12.66 -6.78
C ALA A 91 16.54 -12.85 -5.40
N GLN A 92 15.88 -12.38 -4.33
CA GLN A 92 16.41 -12.38 -2.96
C GLN A 92 15.36 -12.91 -1.94
N PRO A 93 14.88 -14.14 -2.07
CA PRO A 93 13.75 -14.64 -1.26
C PRO A 93 14.08 -14.68 0.23
N LEU A 94 15.28 -15.10 0.61
CA LEU A 94 15.67 -15.16 2.03
C LEU A 94 15.63 -13.78 2.70
N ARG A 95 16.07 -12.73 2.00
CA ARG A 95 16.00 -11.35 2.49
C ARG A 95 14.56 -10.92 2.76
N TYR A 96 13.62 -11.29 1.85
CA TYR A 96 12.20 -10.97 2.01
C TYR A 96 11.56 -11.68 3.18
N TYR A 97 11.82 -12.98 3.32
CA TYR A 97 11.31 -13.75 4.44
C TYR A 97 11.85 -13.24 5.78
N SER A 98 13.18 -13.12 5.91
CA SER A 98 13.78 -12.64 7.16
C SER A 98 13.27 -11.24 7.51
N HIS A 99 13.35 -10.29 6.58
CA HIS A 99 12.99 -8.91 6.87
C HIS A 99 11.52 -8.75 7.25
N ASN A 100 10.59 -9.30 6.44
CA ASN A 100 9.17 -9.08 6.67
C ASN A 100 8.67 -9.84 7.90
N PHE A 101 9.22 -11.03 8.17
CA PHE A 101 8.83 -11.78 9.36
C PHE A 101 9.45 -11.21 10.64
N ASP A 102 10.75 -10.95 10.66
CA ASP A 102 11.42 -10.45 11.87
C ASP A 102 10.89 -9.08 12.29
N ALA A 103 10.63 -8.16 11.32
CA ALA A 103 10.00 -6.88 11.59
C ALA A 103 8.60 -7.05 12.19
N THR A 104 7.79 -7.96 11.64
CA THR A 104 6.43 -8.22 12.15
C THR A 104 6.47 -8.91 13.51
N PHE A 105 7.37 -9.89 13.73
CA PHE A 105 7.54 -10.55 15.03
C PHE A 105 7.93 -9.56 16.12
N ASN A 106 8.88 -8.67 15.87
CA ASN A 106 9.29 -7.67 16.84
C ASN A 106 8.18 -6.69 17.17
N LEU A 107 7.42 -6.25 16.16
CA LEU A 107 6.24 -5.41 16.37
C LEU A 107 5.21 -6.11 17.27
N LEU A 108 4.86 -7.37 16.96
CA LEU A 108 3.87 -8.13 17.72
C LEU A 108 4.31 -8.42 19.15
N ARG A 109 5.61 -8.72 19.37
CA ARG A 109 6.17 -8.87 20.71
C ARG A 109 5.99 -7.60 21.54
N ALA A 110 6.31 -6.43 20.96
CA ALA A 110 6.11 -5.16 21.63
C ALA A 110 4.62 -4.87 21.89
N MET A 111 3.74 -5.11 20.90
CA MET A 111 2.30 -4.93 21.07
C MET A 111 1.75 -5.76 22.23
N ILE A 112 2.08 -7.04 22.30
CA ILE A 112 1.61 -7.96 23.36
C ILE A 112 2.17 -7.53 24.72
N GLU A 113 3.46 -7.23 24.80
CA GLU A 113 4.14 -6.78 26.04
C GLU A 113 3.52 -5.51 26.63
N PHE A 114 3.12 -4.56 25.77
CA PHE A 114 2.52 -3.29 26.19
C PHE A 114 0.98 -3.26 26.14
N GLY A 115 0.33 -4.40 25.90
CA GLY A 115 -1.12 -4.54 25.94
C GLY A 115 -1.86 -3.87 24.76
N VAL A 116 -1.21 -3.66 23.64
CA VAL A 116 -1.82 -3.09 22.42
C VAL A 116 -2.41 -4.21 21.58
N GLY A 117 -3.72 -4.39 21.65
CA GLY A 117 -4.41 -5.55 21.07
C GLY A 117 -5.03 -5.34 19.68
N THR A 118 -4.91 -4.15 19.09
CA THR A 118 -5.59 -3.84 17.81
C THR A 118 -4.58 -3.53 16.70
N ILE A 119 -4.71 -4.24 15.56
CA ILE A 119 -3.84 -4.03 14.40
C ILE A 119 -4.63 -4.04 13.08
N VAL A 120 -4.30 -3.10 12.20
CA VAL A 120 -4.65 -3.12 10.77
C VAL A 120 -3.41 -3.50 9.98
N PHE A 121 -3.49 -4.60 9.23
CA PHE A 121 -2.37 -5.11 8.46
C PHE A 121 -2.52 -4.83 6.97
N SER A 122 -1.50 -4.23 6.41
CA SER A 122 -1.31 -4.01 4.98
C SER A 122 -0.97 -5.32 4.27
N SER A 123 -2.00 -6.05 3.83
CA SER A 123 -1.84 -7.22 2.97
C SER A 123 -1.92 -6.84 1.48
N SER A 124 -2.06 -7.80 0.61
CA SER A 124 -2.00 -7.58 -0.84
C SER A 124 -2.87 -8.58 -1.59
N ALA A 125 -3.44 -8.17 -2.72
CA ALA A 125 -4.12 -9.08 -3.65
C ALA A 125 -3.21 -10.21 -4.19
N THR A 126 -1.88 -10.08 -4.04
CA THR A 126 -0.93 -11.14 -4.43
C THR A 126 -1.12 -12.46 -3.66
N VAL A 127 -1.84 -12.44 -2.52
CA VAL A 127 -2.19 -13.65 -1.76
C VAL A 127 -3.16 -14.57 -2.50
N TYR A 128 -3.87 -14.06 -3.51
CA TYR A 128 -4.77 -14.85 -4.35
C TYR A 128 -4.05 -15.57 -5.51
N GLY A 129 -2.79 -15.22 -5.78
CA GLY A 129 -2.00 -15.81 -6.85
C GLY A 129 -2.63 -15.66 -8.23
N SER A 130 -3.03 -16.78 -8.84
CA SER A 130 -3.69 -16.80 -10.14
C SER A 130 -5.16 -17.23 -9.98
N PRO A 131 -6.08 -16.31 -9.69
CA PRO A 131 -7.49 -16.62 -9.50
C PRO A 131 -8.10 -17.13 -10.81
N LYS A 132 -9.05 -18.08 -10.70
CA LYS A 132 -9.73 -18.65 -11.87
C LYS A 132 -10.75 -17.71 -12.50
N THR A 133 -11.29 -16.82 -11.72
CA THR A 133 -12.35 -15.87 -12.12
C THR A 133 -12.13 -14.52 -11.45
N VAL A 134 -12.76 -13.49 -11.99
CA VAL A 134 -12.86 -12.14 -11.43
C VAL A 134 -14.34 -11.72 -11.45
N PRO A 135 -14.81 -10.80 -10.60
CA PRO A 135 -14.07 -10.12 -9.52
C PRO A 135 -13.67 -11.08 -8.37
N ILE A 136 -12.57 -10.76 -7.68
CA ILE A 136 -12.00 -11.58 -6.60
C ILE A 136 -12.70 -11.25 -5.28
N ARG A 137 -13.21 -12.27 -4.59
CA ARG A 137 -13.80 -12.15 -3.25
C ARG A 137 -12.85 -12.67 -2.17
N GLU A 138 -13.09 -12.28 -0.93
CA GLU A 138 -12.24 -12.66 0.22
C GLU A 138 -12.22 -14.17 0.50
N ASP A 139 -13.27 -14.90 0.09
CA ASP A 139 -13.40 -16.36 0.24
C ASP A 139 -12.70 -17.18 -0.86
N PHE A 140 -12.05 -16.52 -1.83
CA PHE A 140 -11.31 -17.22 -2.87
C PHE A 140 -10.11 -17.98 -2.32
N PRO A 141 -9.73 -19.10 -2.95
CA PRO A 141 -8.54 -19.86 -2.55
C PRO A 141 -7.30 -18.97 -2.53
N LEU A 142 -6.50 -19.12 -1.48
CA LEU A 142 -5.26 -18.39 -1.31
C LEU A 142 -4.09 -19.23 -1.82
N SER A 143 -3.33 -18.68 -2.75
CA SER A 143 -2.09 -19.24 -3.28
C SER A 143 -1.19 -18.09 -3.72
N THR A 144 0.11 -18.29 -3.65
CA THR A 144 1.03 -17.21 -4.01
C THR A 144 1.91 -17.64 -5.17
N THR A 145 2.36 -16.68 -5.98
CA THR A 145 3.24 -16.93 -7.13
C THR A 145 4.66 -16.38 -6.92
N ASN A 146 4.90 -15.73 -5.78
CA ASN A 146 6.19 -15.11 -5.48
C ASN A 146 6.43 -14.98 -3.97
N PRO A 147 7.70 -14.85 -3.51
CA PRO A 147 8.04 -14.76 -2.10
C PRO A 147 7.44 -13.55 -1.37
N TYR A 148 7.28 -12.40 -2.03
CA TYR A 148 6.60 -11.26 -1.42
C TYR A 148 5.15 -11.59 -1.05
N GLY A 149 4.38 -12.15 -1.99
CA GLY A 149 3.01 -12.60 -1.72
C GLY A 149 2.96 -13.63 -0.61
N GLU A 150 3.91 -14.56 -0.58
CA GLU A 150 4.01 -15.58 0.48
C GLU A 150 4.27 -14.94 1.85
N THR A 151 5.14 -13.92 1.96
CA THR A 151 5.32 -13.23 3.24
C THR A 151 4.01 -12.60 3.74
N LYS A 152 3.22 -12.00 2.84
CA LYS A 152 1.92 -11.43 3.22
C LYS A 152 0.93 -12.50 3.69
N LEU A 153 0.82 -13.61 2.96
CA LEU A 153 -0.09 -14.71 3.29
C LEU A 153 0.26 -15.38 4.63
N VAL A 154 1.55 -15.61 4.87
CA VAL A 154 2.00 -16.20 6.15
C VAL A 154 1.73 -15.25 7.32
N ILE A 155 1.96 -13.95 7.15
CA ILE A 155 1.65 -12.95 8.19
C ILE A 155 0.14 -12.90 8.46
N GLU A 156 -0.74 -12.98 7.44
CA GLU A 156 -2.18 -13.06 7.64
C GLU A 156 -2.57 -14.24 8.55
N ARG A 157 -2.01 -15.42 8.26
CA ARG A 157 -2.26 -16.64 9.06
C ARG A 157 -1.77 -16.49 10.50
N MET A 158 -0.55 -15.98 10.64
CA MET A 158 0.06 -15.74 11.96
C MET A 158 -0.77 -14.74 12.79
N LEU A 159 -1.20 -13.63 12.21
CA LEU A 159 -2.04 -12.65 12.90
C LEU A 159 -3.38 -13.24 13.34
N LYS A 160 -3.98 -14.08 12.49
CA LYS A 160 -5.20 -14.81 12.83
C LYS A 160 -4.98 -15.76 14.02
N ASP A 161 -3.92 -16.58 13.98
CA ASP A 161 -3.64 -17.55 15.03
C ASP A 161 -3.38 -16.85 16.39
N ILE A 162 -2.64 -15.75 16.40
CA ILE A 162 -2.37 -14.94 17.60
C ILE A 162 -3.66 -14.30 18.14
N CYS A 163 -4.54 -13.82 17.24
CA CYS A 163 -5.84 -13.27 17.62
C CYS A 163 -6.76 -14.36 18.18
N ASP A 164 -6.81 -15.54 17.56
CA ASP A 164 -7.61 -16.67 18.04
C ASP A 164 -7.13 -17.20 19.41
N ALA A 165 -5.82 -17.09 19.70
CA ALA A 165 -5.23 -17.40 20.99
C ALA A 165 -5.55 -16.34 22.08
N GLY A 166 -6.11 -15.19 21.70
CA GLY A 166 -6.48 -14.10 22.60
C GLY A 166 -5.33 -13.15 22.99
N GLU A 167 -4.16 -13.27 22.32
CA GLU A 167 -3.02 -12.36 22.54
C GLU A 167 -3.21 -11.01 21.82
N LEU A 168 -4.01 -10.98 20.74
CA LEU A 168 -4.55 -9.77 20.13
C LEU A 168 -6.07 -9.73 20.29
N LYS A 169 -6.63 -8.54 20.46
CA LYS A 169 -8.08 -8.33 20.55
C LYS A 169 -8.74 -8.39 19.16
N SER A 170 -8.15 -7.69 18.19
CA SER A 170 -8.73 -7.55 16.87
C SER A 170 -7.66 -7.31 15.79
N VAL A 171 -7.89 -7.90 14.64
CA VAL A 171 -7.03 -7.82 13.45
C VAL A 171 -7.89 -7.49 12.23
N SER A 172 -7.60 -6.40 11.54
CA SER A 172 -8.14 -6.10 10.22
C SER A 172 -7.08 -6.32 9.17
N ILE A 173 -7.34 -7.19 8.21
CA ILE A 173 -6.42 -7.53 7.12
C ILE A 173 -6.97 -6.91 5.83
N LEU A 174 -6.23 -5.94 5.27
CA LEU A 174 -6.60 -5.27 4.04
C LEU A 174 -5.80 -5.84 2.86
N ARG A 175 -6.48 -6.58 1.98
CA ARG A 175 -5.92 -7.10 0.72
C ARG A 175 -6.19 -6.09 -0.38
N TYR A 176 -5.28 -5.15 -0.59
CA TYR A 176 -5.48 -4.14 -1.60
C TYR A 176 -4.78 -4.44 -2.91
N PHE A 177 -5.33 -3.84 -3.96
CA PHE A 177 -4.92 -4.04 -5.34
C PHE A 177 -3.82 -3.03 -5.69
N ASN A 178 -3.93 -2.26 -6.74
CA ASN A 178 -2.85 -1.42 -7.22
C ASN A 178 -3.04 0.05 -6.81
N PRO A 179 -2.44 0.53 -5.71
CA PRO A 179 -2.55 1.93 -5.35
C PRO A 179 -1.80 2.83 -6.33
N ILE A 180 -2.48 3.89 -6.79
CA ILE A 180 -1.95 4.91 -7.67
C ILE A 180 -2.44 6.30 -7.27
N GLY A 181 -1.94 7.34 -7.93
CA GLY A 181 -2.28 8.72 -7.63
C GLY A 181 -1.36 9.36 -6.61
N ALA A 182 -1.77 10.50 -6.09
CA ALA A 182 -1.07 11.29 -5.11
C ALA A 182 -2.06 12.16 -4.33
N HIS A 183 -1.61 12.83 -3.27
CA HIS A 183 -2.43 13.80 -2.58
C HIS A 183 -2.74 14.99 -3.49
N GLU A 184 -3.95 15.53 -3.38
CA GLU A 184 -4.43 16.63 -4.25
C GLU A 184 -3.60 17.90 -4.19
N SER A 185 -2.88 18.12 -3.10
CA SER A 185 -1.95 19.25 -2.97
C SER A 185 -0.71 19.14 -3.87
N GLY A 186 -0.38 17.93 -4.37
CA GLY A 186 0.87 17.64 -5.06
C GLY A 186 2.10 17.66 -4.15
N LEU A 187 1.93 17.69 -2.81
CA LEU A 187 3.03 17.73 -1.85
C LEU A 187 3.56 16.35 -1.49
N ILE A 188 2.69 15.33 -1.45
CA ILE A 188 3.07 13.93 -1.22
C ILE A 188 2.57 13.03 -2.34
N GLY A 189 3.35 12.01 -2.67
CA GLY A 189 3.09 11.05 -3.75
C GLY A 189 4.09 9.90 -3.73
N GLU A 190 4.09 9.07 -4.75
CA GLU A 190 5.02 7.95 -4.86
C GLU A 190 6.38 8.43 -5.41
N ASP A 191 7.44 8.28 -4.60
CA ASP A 191 8.82 8.63 -4.96
C ASP A 191 9.73 7.39 -4.88
N PRO A 192 9.71 6.53 -5.91
CA PRO A 192 10.49 5.30 -5.90
C PRO A 192 11.99 5.61 -6.02
N LYS A 193 12.82 4.84 -5.28
CA LYS A 193 14.28 4.87 -5.47
C LYS A 193 14.66 4.15 -6.77
N GLY A 194 15.31 4.87 -7.69
CA GLY A 194 15.73 4.32 -8.98
C GLY A 194 14.59 4.22 -10.00
N ILE A 195 14.65 3.19 -10.86
CA ILE A 195 13.61 2.94 -11.88
C ILE A 195 12.32 2.45 -11.18
N PRO A 196 11.16 3.07 -11.48
CA PRO A 196 9.91 2.64 -10.87
C PRO A 196 9.52 1.19 -11.21
N ASN A 197 9.05 0.46 -10.20
CA ASN A 197 8.47 -0.88 -10.41
C ASN A 197 6.96 -0.82 -10.66
N ASN A 198 6.28 0.26 -10.24
CA ASN A 198 4.85 0.46 -10.41
C ASN A 198 4.57 1.22 -11.70
N LEU A 199 3.41 0.92 -12.32
CA LEU A 199 3.05 1.44 -13.64
C LEU A 199 2.95 2.98 -13.65
N LEU A 200 2.20 3.58 -12.72
CA LEU A 200 1.90 5.02 -12.80
C LEU A 200 3.12 5.92 -12.57
N PRO A 201 4.03 5.67 -11.60
CA PRO A 201 5.29 6.41 -11.52
C PRO A 201 6.16 6.25 -12.78
N TYR A 202 6.16 5.07 -13.42
CA TYR A 202 6.87 4.86 -14.68
C TYR A 202 6.28 5.74 -15.79
N ILE A 203 4.94 5.73 -15.95
CA ILE A 203 4.20 6.58 -16.91
C ILE A 203 4.52 8.07 -16.67
N SER A 204 4.41 8.54 -15.43
CA SER A 204 4.59 9.95 -15.10
C SER A 204 6.03 10.43 -15.33
N GLN A 205 7.04 9.59 -15.01
CA GLN A 205 8.44 9.89 -15.31
C GLN A 205 8.74 9.85 -16.81
N THR A 206 8.11 8.96 -17.55
CA THR A 206 8.19 8.95 -19.03
C THR A 206 7.56 10.22 -19.62
N ALA A 207 6.40 10.64 -19.14
CA ALA A 207 5.68 11.81 -19.62
C ALA A 207 6.44 13.14 -19.41
N ILE A 208 7.29 13.21 -18.38
CA ILE A 208 8.16 14.39 -18.16
C ILE A 208 9.55 14.25 -18.81
N GLY A 209 9.81 13.16 -19.53
CA GLY A 209 11.08 12.90 -20.22
C GLY A 209 12.23 12.43 -19.33
N LYS A 210 11.97 12.03 -18.08
CA LYS A 210 12.97 11.44 -17.19
C LYS A 210 13.32 9.99 -17.60
N LEU A 211 12.34 9.27 -18.15
CA LEU A 211 12.50 7.97 -18.80
C LEU A 211 12.17 8.11 -20.28
N GLU A 212 12.87 7.36 -21.13
CA GLU A 212 12.73 7.45 -22.59
C GLU A 212 11.37 6.92 -23.07
N LYS A 213 10.93 5.80 -22.54
CA LYS A 213 9.72 5.09 -22.94
C LYS A 213 9.21 4.18 -21.82
N LEU A 214 7.94 3.81 -21.92
CA LEU A 214 7.31 2.78 -21.08
C LEU A 214 7.42 1.43 -21.78
N ASP A 215 7.84 0.40 -21.04
CA ASP A 215 7.79 -0.99 -21.51
C ASP A 215 6.45 -1.61 -21.07
N VAL A 216 5.63 -1.99 -22.06
CA VAL A 216 4.32 -2.64 -21.86
C VAL A 216 4.49 -4.15 -22.07
N PHE A 217 4.32 -4.94 -21.02
CA PHE A 217 4.62 -6.37 -21.03
C PHE A 217 3.42 -7.21 -21.49
N GLY A 218 3.47 -7.70 -22.73
CA GLY A 218 2.44 -8.51 -23.38
C GLY A 218 1.31 -7.67 -24.01
N ASN A 219 0.88 -8.11 -25.20
CA ASN A 219 -0.29 -7.56 -25.90
C ASN A 219 -1.19 -8.67 -26.46
N ASP A 220 -1.05 -9.87 -25.91
CA ASP A 220 -1.72 -11.09 -26.36
C ASP A 220 -2.53 -11.77 -25.24
N TYR A 221 -2.80 -11.04 -24.13
CA TYR A 221 -3.73 -11.50 -23.09
C TYR A 221 -5.18 -11.52 -23.64
N PRO A 222 -6.05 -12.41 -23.11
CA PRO A 222 -7.47 -12.44 -23.48
C PRO A 222 -8.26 -11.29 -22.83
N THR A 223 -7.81 -10.06 -23.02
CA THR A 223 -8.37 -8.80 -22.56
C THR A 223 -8.77 -7.93 -23.75
N HIS A 224 -9.50 -6.83 -23.51
CA HIS A 224 -10.07 -6.02 -24.60
C HIS A 224 -9.02 -5.38 -25.53
N ASP A 225 -7.80 -5.12 -25.04
CA ASP A 225 -6.71 -4.54 -25.82
C ASP A 225 -5.44 -5.40 -25.83
N GLY A 226 -5.51 -6.59 -25.24
CA GLY A 226 -4.41 -7.55 -25.16
C GLY A 226 -3.43 -7.30 -24.04
N THR A 227 -3.53 -6.18 -23.28
CA THR A 227 -2.63 -5.90 -22.15
C THR A 227 -3.25 -6.32 -20.82
N GLY A 228 -2.43 -6.48 -19.78
CA GLY A 228 -2.90 -6.93 -18.47
C GLY A 228 -3.85 -5.94 -17.80
N VAL A 229 -4.92 -6.45 -17.18
CA VAL A 229 -5.97 -5.67 -16.49
C VAL A 229 -5.78 -5.76 -14.98
N ARG A 230 -5.83 -4.60 -14.31
CA ARG A 230 -5.70 -4.48 -12.85
C ARG A 230 -6.75 -3.54 -12.28
N ASP A 231 -7.08 -3.73 -11.02
CA ASP A 231 -7.85 -2.78 -10.23
C ASP A 231 -6.90 -1.71 -9.67
N TYR A 232 -7.05 -0.49 -10.14
CA TYR A 232 -6.30 0.64 -9.64
C TYR A 232 -7.14 1.44 -8.66
N ILE A 233 -6.58 1.70 -7.48
CA ILE A 233 -7.24 2.45 -6.42
C ILE A 233 -6.47 3.73 -6.12
N HIS A 234 -7.18 4.83 -5.91
CA HIS A 234 -6.53 6.08 -5.49
C HIS A 234 -5.93 5.92 -4.09
N VAL A 235 -4.68 6.36 -3.90
CA VAL A 235 -3.97 6.20 -2.63
C VAL A 235 -4.68 6.86 -1.45
N VAL A 236 -5.43 7.95 -1.67
CA VAL A 236 -6.26 8.60 -0.63
C VAL A 236 -7.48 7.73 -0.27
N ASP A 237 -8.15 7.12 -1.26
CA ASP A 237 -9.23 6.16 -0.98
C ASP A 237 -8.70 4.97 -0.17
N LEU A 238 -7.50 4.46 -0.51
CA LEU A 238 -6.86 3.41 0.24
C LEU A 238 -6.51 3.85 1.67
N ALA A 239 -6.01 5.08 1.86
CA ALA A 239 -5.76 5.64 3.18
C ALA A 239 -7.05 5.70 4.01
N GLN A 240 -8.16 6.18 3.43
CA GLN A 240 -9.48 6.21 4.07
C GLN A 240 -10.00 4.80 4.41
N ALA A 241 -9.69 3.78 3.59
CA ALA A 241 -10.02 2.39 3.91
C ALA A 241 -9.28 1.91 5.18
N HIS A 242 -8.02 2.32 5.38
CA HIS A 242 -7.28 1.99 6.60
C HIS A 242 -7.90 2.64 7.85
N LEU A 243 -8.39 3.88 7.76
CA LEU A 243 -9.11 4.53 8.85
C LEU A 243 -10.41 3.79 9.18
N ALA A 244 -11.22 3.49 8.17
CA ALA A 244 -12.47 2.76 8.37
C ALA A 244 -12.23 1.36 8.96
N ALA A 245 -11.18 0.67 8.53
CA ALA A 245 -10.78 -0.62 9.07
C ALA A 245 -10.26 -0.51 10.51
N LEU A 246 -9.54 0.56 10.84
CA LEU A 246 -9.09 0.82 12.21
C LEU A 246 -10.28 1.08 13.15
N ASP A 247 -11.22 1.95 12.76
CA ASP A 247 -12.42 2.24 13.54
C ASP A 247 -13.25 0.97 13.78
N ARG A 248 -13.37 0.12 12.74
CA ARG A 248 -14.02 -1.19 12.86
C ARG A 248 -13.26 -2.12 13.80
N ALA A 249 -11.96 -2.25 13.65
CA ALA A 249 -11.12 -3.12 14.49
C ALA A 249 -11.16 -2.72 15.97
N MET A 250 -11.22 -1.44 16.28
CA MET A 250 -11.37 -0.95 17.66
C MET A 250 -12.73 -1.31 18.28
N ALA A 251 -13.77 -1.47 17.45
CA ALA A 251 -15.15 -1.74 17.89
C ALA A 251 -15.48 -3.24 18.02
N VAL A 252 -14.70 -4.12 17.39
CA VAL A 252 -14.97 -5.58 17.33
C VAL A 252 -13.83 -6.39 17.93
N THR A 253 -14.02 -7.72 18.00
CA THR A 253 -12.99 -8.69 18.36
C THR A 253 -12.84 -9.71 17.23
N GLY A 254 -11.64 -10.31 17.12
CA GLY A 254 -11.37 -11.33 16.12
C GLY A 254 -10.73 -10.79 14.85
N THR A 255 -10.59 -11.64 13.84
CA THR A 255 -9.90 -11.32 12.58
C THR A 255 -10.91 -11.12 11.46
N GLU A 256 -10.83 -9.98 10.78
CA GLU A 256 -11.64 -9.65 9.60
C GLU A 256 -10.74 -9.37 8.39
N TYR A 257 -11.21 -9.78 7.19
CA TYR A 257 -10.49 -9.64 5.92
C TYR A 257 -11.30 -8.78 4.96
N TYR A 258 -10.64 -7.89 4.23
CA TYR A 258 -11.30 -6.99 3.28
C TYR A 258 -10.50 -6.82 2.01
N ASN A 259 -11.14 -7.03 0.88
CA ASN A 259 -10.62 -6.58 -0.41
C ASN A 259 -10.81 -5.07 -0.55
N VAL A 260 -9.74 -4.36 -0.82
CA VAL A 260 -9.74 -2.92 -0.99
C VAL A 260 -9.32 -2.56 -2.41
N GLY A 261 -10.32 -2.29 -3.23
CA GLY A 261 -10.22 -1.93 -4.64
C GLY A 261 -11.43 -1.12 -5.08
N THR A 262 -11.47 -0.77 -6.34
CA THR A 262 -12.61 -0.06 -6.95
C THR A 262 -13.66 -1.01 -7.48
N GLY A 263 -13.30 -2.28 -7.74
CA GLY A 263 -14.12 -3.25 -8.46
C GLY A 263 -14.10 -3.04 -9.98
N VAL A 264 -13.26 -2.14 -10.48
CA VAL A 264 -13.14 -1.83 -11.92
C VAL A 264 -11.74 -2.20 -12.40
N GLY A 265 -11.68 -3.02 -13.44
CA GLY A 265 -10.42 -3.39 -14.10
C GLY A 265 -10.06 -2.40 -15.21
N TYR A 266 -8.84 -1.89 -15.21
CA TYR A 266 -8.26 -1.09 -16.30
C TYR A 266 -7.03 -1.79 -16.86
N SER A 267 -6.89 -1.77 -18.19
CA SER A 267 -5.70 -2.27 -18.86
C SER A 267 -4.51 -1.32 -18.72
N VAL A 268 -3.31 -1.79 -19.04
CA VAL A 268 -2.13 -0.91 -19.06
C VAL A 268 -2.33 0.24 -20.06
N LEU A 269 -2.89 -0.02 -21.24
CA LEU A 269 -3.13 1.01 -22.24
C LEU A 269 -4.28 1.95 -21.86
N ASP A 270 -5.26 1.51 -21.08
CA ASP A 270 -6.28 2.42 -20.51
C ASP A 270 -5.65 3.44 -19.57
N ILE A 271 -4.70 3.02 -18.72
CA ILE A 271 -3.97 3.92 -17.83
C ILE A 271 -3.11 4.91 -18.63
N VAL A 272 -2.42 4.46 -19.67
CA VAL A 272 -1.65 5.36 -20.56
C VAL A 272 -2.56 6.41 -21.17
N LYS A 273 -3.69 6.02 -21.78
CA LYS A 273 -4.65 6.93 -22.39
C LYS A 273 -5.25 7.91 -21.39
N ALA A 274 -5.63 7.41 -20.21
CA ALA A 274 -6.18 8.24 -19.15
C ALA A 274 -5.16 9.28 -18.65
N PHE A 275 -3.89 8.88 -18.51
CA PHE A 275 -2.83 9.78 -18.10
C PHE A 275 -2.53 10.84 -19.19
N GLU A 276 -2.44 10.45 -20.46
CA GLU A 276 -2.29 11.39 -21.57
C GLU A 276 -3.44 12.41 -21.61
N ALA A 277 -4.68 11.95 -21.42
CA ALA A 277 -5.86 12.84 -21.39
C ALA A 277 -5.83 13.81 -20.20
N ALA A 278 -5.44 13.33 -19.01
CA ALA A 278 -5.42 14.14 -17.79
C ALA A 278 -4.26 15.16 -17.75
N SER A 279 -3.09 14.79 -18.31
CA SER A 279 -1.87 15.61 -18.24
C SER A 279 -1.63 16.46 -19.50
N GLY A 280 -2.23 16.11 -20.63
CA GLY A 280 -1.92 16.68 -21.95
C GLY A 280 -0.54 16.27 -22.50
N LYS A 281 0.18 15.37 -21.83
CA LYS A 281 1.53 14.91 -22.19
C LYS A 281 1.45 13.57 -22.91
N LYS A 282 2.41 13.30 -23.81
CA LYS A 282 2.54 12.00 -24.48
C LYS A 282 3.39 11.04 -23.66
N VAL A 283 2.99 9.77 -23.70
CA VAL A 283 3.70 8.67 -23.05
C VAL A 283 4.15 7.68 -24.12
N PRO A 284 5.37 7.84 -24.67
CA PRO A 284 5.90 6.86 -25.61
C PRO A 284 6.04 5.49 -24.94
N TYR A 285 5.64 4.43 -25.66
CA TYR A 285 5.76 3.06 -25.15
C TYR A 285 6.16 2.07 -26.24
N VAL A 286 6.67 0.92 -25.80
CA VAL A 286 6.94 -0.24 -26.64
C VAL A 286 6.26 -1.47 -26.03
N ILE A 287 5.94 -2.44 -26.88
CA ILE A 287 5.41 -3.72 -26.43
C ILE A 287 6.55 -4.71 -26.27
N ASP A 288 6.69 -5.25 -25.09
CA ASP A 288 7.66 -6.30 -24.77
C ASP A 288 6.96 -7.65 -24.51
N PRO A 289 7.68 -8.78 -24.54
CA PRO A 289 7.13 -10.07 -24.14
C PRO A 289 6.55 -10.06 -22.74
N ARG A 290 5.56 -10.94 -22.46
CA ARG A 290 4.98 -11.11 -21.12
C ARG A 290 6.05 -11.37 -20.07
N ARG A 291 5.90 -10.77 -18.89
CA ARG A 291 6.73 -11.13 -17.74
C ARG A 291 6.27 -12.47 -17.17
N PRO A 292 7.19 -13.32 -16.72
CA PRO A 292 6.84 -14.55 -16.02
C PRO A 292 5.98 -14.25 -14.77
N GLY A 293 4.87 -14.96 -14.60
CA GLY A 293 3.98 -14.83 -13.47
C GLY A 293 2.90 -13.74 -13.59
N ASP A 294 2.89 -12.93 -14.67
CA ASP A 294 1.79 -12.00 -14.91
C ASP A 294 0.52 -12.74 -15.33
N ILE A 295 -0.62 -12.29 -14.77
CA ILE A 295 -1.95 -12.82 -15.08
C ILE A 295 -2.76 -11.81 -15.91
N ALA A 296 -3.74 -12.31 -16.69
CA ALA A 296 -4.53 -11.47 -17.58
C ALA A 296 -5.33 -10.40 -16.81
N GLU A 297 -6.08 -10.80 -15.79
CA GLU A 297 -6.99 -9.91 -15.07
C GLU A 297 -6.90 -10.13 -13.55
N CYS A 298 -6.94 -9.02 -12.80
CA CYS A 298 -6.95 -9.04 -11.34
C CYS A 298 -7.67 -7.78 -10.82
N TYR A 299 -8.94 -7.92 -10.39
CA TYR A 299 -9.72 -6.84 -9.79
C TYR A 299 -10.65 -7.37 -8.70
N ALA A 300 -10.97 -6.48 -7.75
CA ALA A 300 -11.67 -6.80 -6.51
C ALA A 300 -13.17 -6.94 -6.68
N ASP A 301 -13.79 -7.71 -5.79
CA ASP A 301 -15.14 -7.45 -5.31
C ASP A 301 -15.02 -6.70 -3.97
N PRO A 302 -15.32 -5.37 -3.90
CA PRO A 302 -15.19 -4.58 -2.68
C PRO A 302 -16.46 -4.57 -1.82
N THR A 303 -17.41 -5.47 -2.08
CA THR A 303 -18.72 -5.50 -1.41
C THR A 303 -18.61 -5.63 0.10
N LEU A 304 -17.71 -6.51 0.58
CA LEU A 304 -17.55 -6.71 2.03
C LEU A 304 -17.01 -5.47 2.74
N ALA A 305 -16.05 -4.76 2.13
CA ALA A 305 -15.54 -3.50 2.65
C ALA A 305 -16.66 -2.44 2.72
N ARG A 306 -17.48 -2.33 1.68
CA ARG A 306 -18.63 -1.42 1.67
C ARG A 306 -19.64 -1.75 2.79
N GLU A 307 -19.99 -3.02 2.98
CA GLU A 307 -21.01 -3.44 3.95
C GLU A 307 -20.53 -3.36 5.39
N LYS A 308 -19.28 -3.72 5.67
CA LYS A 308 -18.76 -3.83 7.02
C LYS A 308 -18.02 -2.58 7.50
N LEU A 309 -17.31 -1.90 6.60
CA LEU A 309 -16.55 -0.68 6.92
C LEU A 309 -17.34 0.59 6.57
N GLY A 310 -18.43 0.51 5.82
CA GLY A 310 -19.11 1.68 5.27
C GLY A 310 -18.25 2.47 4.28
N TRP A 311 -17.22 1.83 3.74
CA TRP A 311 -16.25 2.45 2.86
C TRP A 311 -16.45 2.02 1.40
N SER A 312 -16.22 2.96 0.48
CA SER A 312 -16.14 2.71 -0.96
C SER A 312 -15.14 3.67 -1.59
N ALA A 313 -14.44 3.22 -2.61
CA ALA A 313 -13.60 4.09 -3.42
C ALA A 313 -14.42 5.18 -4.10
N LYS A 314 -13.93 6.42 -4.08
CA LYS A 314 -14.62 7.62 -4.60
C LYS A 314 -13.97 8.17 -5.85
N TYR A 315 -12.66 7.98 -6.00
CA TYR A 315 -11.88 8.59 -7.07
C TYR A 315 -11.73 7.62 -8.25
N GLY A 316 -12.13 8.10 -9.45
CA GLY A 316 -11.94 7.38 -10.71
C GLY A 316 -10.55 7.61 -11.30
N ILE A 317 -10.29 6.90 -12.41
CA ILE A 317 -8.99 6.89 -13.09
C ILE A 317 -8.52 8.28 -13.52
N GLU A 318 -9.43 9.17 -13.94
CA GLU A 318 -9.08 10.54 -14.32
C GLU A 318 -8.47 11.32 -13.16
N ARG A 319 -9.05 11.21 -11.97
CA ARG A 319 -8.54 11.85 -10.76
C ARG A 319 -7.21 11.25 -10.34
N MET A 320 -7.06 9.94 -10.38
CA MET A 320 -5.82 9.22 -10.08
C MET A 320 -4.67 9.73 -10.97
N CYS A 321 -4.90 9.83 -12.27
CA CYS A 321 -3.90 10.31 -13.22
C CYS A 321 -3.59 11.79 -13.05
N LYS A 322 -4.62 12.63 -12.80
CA LYS A 322 -4.45 14.07 -12.59
C LYS A 322 -3.60 14.39 -11.36
N ASP A 323 -3.86 13.70 -10.25
CA ASP A 323 -3.12 13.93 -9.01
C ASP A 323 -1.70 13.39 -9.10
N ALA A 324 -1.49 12.26 -9.81
CA ALA A 324 -0.15 11.75 -10.10
C ALA A 324 0.66 12.70 -11.00
N ASP A 325 0.05 13.27 -12.04
CA ASP A 325 0.72 14.26 -12.88
C ASP A 325 1.08 15.54 -12.11
N ARG A 326 0.17 16.01 -11.26
CA ARG A 326 0.43 17.16 -10.38
C ARG A 326 1.64 16.91 -9.48
N TRP A 327 1.66 15.76 -8.80
CA TRP A 327 2.78 15.36 -7.97
C TRP A 327 4.09 15.34 -8.77
N GLN A 328 4.12 14.64 -9.89
CA GLN A 328 5.33 14.49 -10.71
C GLN A 328 5.80 15.83 -11.29
N SER A 329 4.87 16.69 -11.71
CA SER A 329 5.18 18.01 -12.28
C SER A 329 5.74 18.97 -11.23
N MET A 330 5.23 18.94 -10.00
CA MET A 330 5.74 19.74 -8.89
C MET A 330 7.04 19.18 -8.30
N ASN A 331 7.29 17.88 -8.45
CA ASN A 331 8.42 17.17 -7.88
C ASN A 331 9.14 16.31 -8.94
N PRO A 332 9.73 16.90 -9.98
CA PRO A 332 10.34 16.15 -11.09
C PRO A 332 11.49 15.23 -10.64
N ASN A 333 12.15 15.58 -9.53
CA ASN A 333 13.23 14.81 -8.92
C ASN A 333 12.82 14.10 -7.63
N GLY A 334 11.51 13.98 -7.36
CA GLY A 334 10.98 13.43 -6.13
C GLY A 334 11.09 14.40 -4.95
N TYR A 335 11.11 13.87 -3.73
CA TYR A 335 11.41 14.67 -2.56
C TYR A 335 12.87 15.13 -2.60
N ILE A 336 13.08 16.42 -2.55
CA ILE A 336 14.42 17.04 -2.43
C ILE A 336 14.62 17.35 -0.95
N ASP A 337 15.72 16.84 -0.38
CA ASP A 337 16.11 17.09 1.01
C ASP A 337 16.56 18.54 1.23
#